data_6e64e66fc596811882e399d621d77c7b
#
_entry.id   6e64e66fc596811882e399d621d77c7b
#
_cell.length_a   1.000
_cell.length_b   1.000
_cell.length_c   1.000
_cell.angle_alpha   90.00
_cell.angle_beta   90.00
_cell.angle_gamma   90.00
#
_symmetry.space_group_name_H-M   'P 1'
#
loop_
_entity.id
_entity.type
_entity.pdbx_description
1 polymer ?
#
loop_
_entity_poly.entity_id
_entity_poly.type
_entity_poly.pdbx_seq_one_letter_code
_entity_poly.pdbx_strand_id
1 'polypeptide(L)'
;MNSVCSPITFPTAAAPVAVTVPFVPTLYNLIDETFKLYEANNAATTATTATSSYANCLISLLKKYHLWPMMKVKKFKGCSDIVLLHNTYIRNNVDNFKELYEQCRSVVLDFSLERNNNVVVTYANSIPERIDYNTFTDASYSAEDKVYEAYDGTIITVYHYKDEWHFGTSSCPDANSSRFSHPTKTHGNMLDEILFKYFANSITAEDSALTAEEFSAKLRSLFVQHLDAEMAYEFIIVHHENKHIIDYTGIIGENYMELFHVNTKHRKSLIESEIIASIIPSLMEVGVKYPLAFHTIQEAYGHIQTNPYSYGLIVKKIISDRVKLYKISTDAINYREETDPCHPNAWMNILSVYMKNKTNYTIKDYIANYNPNINLPLDNNGQRIDPTYLVHTIISTIKDSLYTYYKATTTYYPHYNRYKMNRDMDKQFPPIIQYHLAQLRNLQINTYKSKMITQPNVYHYICQCNDINNIKTLIQFFASNPINEMPPRTSMCFAIMTSLIS
;
A
#
# COMPACT_ATOMS: atom_id res chain seq x y z
N MET A 1 -4.30 83.83 -11.44
CA MET A 1 -4.54 82.72 -10.52
C MET A 1 -3.94 81.45 -11.16
N ASN A 2 -2.71 81.18 -10.80
CA ASN A 2 -1.98 80.04 -11.34
C ASN A 2 -2.23 78.80 -10.43
N SER A 3 -2.91 77.80 -10.94
CA SER A 3 -3.09 76.53 -10.26
C SER A 3 -1.92 75.58 -10.63
N VAL A 4 -1.10 75.31 -9.63
CA VAL A 4 0.03 74.35 -9.72
C VAL A 4 -0.52 72.94 -9.59
N CYS A 5 -0.42 72.12 -10.66
CA CYS A 5 -0.67 70.69 -10.60
C CYS A 5 0.52 70.03 -9.97
N SER A 6 0.25 69.27 -8.87
CA SER A 6 1.24 68.36 -8.25
C SER A 6 1.46 67.07 -9.10
N PRO A 7 2.68 66.54 -9.21
CA PRO A 7 2.96 65.38 -10.01
C PRO A 7 2.42 64.13 -9.32
N ILE A 8 1.73 63.25 -10.09
CA ILE A 8 1.28 61.91 -9.68
C ILE A 8 2.50 61.00 -9.64
N THR A 9 2.88 60.56 -8.44
CA THR A 9 3.88 59.49 -8.24
C THR A 9 3.25 58.15 -8.52
N PHE A 10 3.74 57.45 -9.55
CA PHE A 10 3.41 56.06 -9.81
C PHE A 10 4.11 55.14 -8.77
N PRO A 11 3.44 54.13 -8.25
CA PRO A 11 4.10 53.19 -7.35
C PRO A 11 5.20 52.40 -8.10
N THR A 12 6.38 52.39 -7.54
CA THR A 12 7.51 51.59 -7.98
C THR A 12 7.09 50.11 -8.09
N ALA A 13 7.33 49.52 -9.26
CA ALA A 13 7.10 48.10 -9.49
C ALA A 13 7.81 47.28 -8.42
N ALA A 14 7.03 46.42 -7.74
CA ALA A 14 7.57 45.47 -6.81
C ALA A 14 8.58 44.56 -7.54
N ALA A 15 9.73 44.34 -6.92
CA ALA A 15 10.74 43.41 -7.45
C ALA A 15 10.11 42.05 -7.75
N PRO A 16 10.49 41.39 -8.84
CA PRO A 16 9.95 40.09 -9.18
C PRO A 16 10.24 39.12 -8.02
N VAL A 17 9.18 38.58 -7.43
CA VAL A 17 9.29 37.46 -6.48
C VAL A 17 9.95 36.32 -7.24
N ALA A 18 11.16 35.96 -6.82
CA ALA A 18 11.86 34.82 -7.37
C ALA A 18 10.94 33.60 -7.22
N VAL A 19 10.39 33.13 -8.32
CA VAL A 19 9.69 31.83 -8.38
C VAL A 19 10.75 30.78 -8.12
N THR A 20 10.86 30.34 -6.88
CA THR A 20 11.66 29.18 -6.54
C THR A 20 11.03 28.00 -7.25
N VAL A 21 11.71 27.48 -8.29
CA VAL A 21 11.33 26.22 -8.93
C VAL A 21 11.18 25.18 -7.81
N PRO A 22 10.04 24.52 -7.69
CA PRO A 22 9.87 23.52 -6.64
C PRO A 22 10.94 22.45 -6.79
N PHE A 23 11.73 22.26 -5.75
CA PHE A 23 12.76 21.23 -5.68
C PHE A 23 12.11 19.86 -5.85
N VAL A 24 12.52 19.10 -6.86
CA VAL A 24 12.09 17.71 -7.09
C VAL A 24 13.05 16.82 -6.32
N PRO A 25 12.65 16.23 -5.19
CA PRO A 25 13.54 15.41 -4.41
C PRO A 25 13.81 14.08 -5.14
N THR A 26 15.09 13.75 -5.29
CA THR A 26 15.55 12.39 -5.55
C THR A 26 15.78 11.67 -4.23
N LEU A 27 15.95 10.34 -4.24
CA LEU A 27 16.29 9.59 -3.04
C LEU A 27 17.54 10.15 -2.34
N TYR A 28 18.59 10.46 -3.09
CA TYR A 28 19.84 11.01 -2.55
C TYR A 28 19.67 12.40 -1.95
N ASN A 29 18.86 13.25 -2.58
CA ASN A 29 18.54 14.56 -2.04
C ASN A 29 17.71 14.45 -0.75
N LEU A 30 16.79 13.48 -0.68
CA LEU A 30 16.01 13.21 0.52
C LEU A 30 16.90 12.72 1.67
N ILE A 31 17.87 11.86 1.38
CA ILE A 31 18.88 11.40 2.35
C ILE A 31 19.70 12.59 2.86
N ASP A 32 20.22 13.41 1.94
CA ASP A 32 21.06 14.57 2.29
C ASP A 32 20.31 15.61 3.15
N GLU A 33 19.06 15.90 2.78
CA GLU A 33 18.22 16.78 3.61
C GLU A 33 17.87 16.19 4.97
N THR A 34 17.77 14.85 5.07
CA THR A 34 17.54 14.17 6.36
C THR A 34 18.71 14.38 7.29
N PHE A 35 19.96 14.26 6.81
CA PHE A 35 21.15 14.57 7.59
C PHE A 35 21.18 16.03 8.05
N LYS A 36 20.97 16.97 7.11
CA LYS A 36 20.93 18.41 7.44
C LYS A 36 19.91 18.74 8.52
N LEU A 37 18.71 18.17 8.40
CA LEU A 37 17.64 18.39 9.36
C LEU A 37 17.95 17.78 10.73
N TYR A 38 18.57 16.59 10.75
CA TYR A 38 18.98 15.93 11.96
C TYR A 38 20.07 16.73 12.70
N GLU A 39 21.10 17.19 11.98
CA GLU A 39 22.19 18.05 12.50
C GLU A 39 21.63 19.36 13.08
N ALA A 40 20.74 20.03 12.33
CA ALA A 40 20.11 21.29 12.77
C ALA A 40 19.26 21.11 14.03
N ASN A 41 18.49 20.03 14.13
CA ASN A 41 17.66 19.74 15.30
C ASN A 41 18.49 19.44 16.54
N ASN A 42 19.61 18.72 16.38
CA ASN A 42 20.49 18.38 17.50
C ASN A 42 21.37 19.56 17.95
N ALA A 43 21.77 20.43 17.02
CA ALA A 43 22.49 21.66 17.37
C ALA A 43 21.63 22.67 18.11
N ALA A 44 20.31 22.68 17.87
CA ALA A 44 19.36 23.57 18.54
C ALA A 44 18.92 23.08 19.93
N THR A 45 19.25 21.83 20.27
CA THR A 45 18.74 21.19 21.50
C THR A 45 19.74 21.38 22.67
N THR A 46 19.49 22.33 23.52
CA THR A 46 20.12 22.39 24.86
C THR A 46 19.57 21.27 25.73
N ALA A 47 20.40 20.40 26.15
CA ALA A 47 20.47 19.29 27.13
C ALA A 47 19.19 18.66 27.79
N THR A 48 17.97 19.05 27.48
CA THR A 48 16.76 18.58 28.21
C THR A 48 15.60 18.06 27.37
N THR A 49 15.66 18.09 26.04
CA THR A 49 14.60 17.59 25.19
C THR A 49 15.06 16.37 24.38
N ALA A 50 14.13 15.44 24.12
CA ALA A 50 14.39 14.17 23.43
C ALA A 50 15.14 14.39 22.11
N THR A 51 16.28 13.71 21.94
CA THR A 51 17.08 13.70 20.71
C THR A 51 16.21 13.32 19.50
N SER A 52 16.29 14.13 18.45
CA SER A 52 15.59 13.83 17.18
C SER A 52 16.17 12.55 16.58
N SER A 53 15.33 11.67 16.02
CA SER A 53 15.81 10.49 15.29
C SER A 53 15.77 10.75 13.78
N TYR A 54 16.66 10.10 13.01
CA TYR A 54 16.65 10.16 11.55
C TYR A 54 15.29 9.80 10.95
N ALA A 55 14.61 8.78 11.49
CA ALA A 55 13.26 8.42 11.08
C ALA A 55 12.26 9.58 11.23
N ASN A 56 12.34 10.34 12.33
CA ASN A 56 11.44 11.49 12.56
C ASN A 56 11.76 12.64 11.61
N CYS A 57 13.03 12.89 11.31
CA CYS A 57 13.46 13.88 10.32
C CYS A 57 12.96 13.52 8.94
N LEU A 58 13.10 12.25 8.52
CA LEU A 58 12.62 11.75 7.25
C LEU A 58 11.09 11.88 7.14
N ILE A 59 10.33 11.49 8.16
CA ILE A 59 8.87 11.68 8.20
C ILE A 59 8.48 13.16 8.07
N SER A 60 9.23 14.05 8.72
CA SER A 60 8.98 15.50 8.65
C SER A 60 9.20 16.04 7.25
N LEU A 61 10.23 15.57 6.55
CA LEU A 61 10.49 15.93 5.15
C LEU A 61 9.41 15.39 4.21
N LEU A 62 8.99 14.14 4.39
CA LEU A 62 7.89 13.56 3.60
C LEU A 62 6.59 14.36 3.79
N LYS A 63 6.32 14.84 4.99
CA LYS A 63 5.17 15.73 5.25
C LYS A 63 5.35 17.09 4.57
N LYS A 64 6.54 17.69 4.63
CA LYS A 64 6.89 18.95 3.98
C LYS A 64 6.64 18.89 2.47
N TYR A 65 6.99 17.77 1.84
CA TYR A 65 6.81 17.55 0.39
C TYR A 65 5.43 16.99 0.03
N HIS A 66 4.50 16.87 0.97
CA HIS A 66 3.17 16.27 0.77
C HIS A 66 3.21 14.81 0.26
N LEU A 67 4.30 14.10 0.50
CA LEU A 67 4.47 12.69 0.14
C LEU A 67 3.94 11.73 1.23
N TRP A 68 3.69 12.24 2.43
CA TRP A 68 3.02 11.48 3.48
C TRP A 68 1.50 11.55 3.30
N PRO A 69 0.73 10.43 3.31
CA PRO A 69 1.10 9.05 3.67
C PRO A 69 1.47 8.14 2.48
N MET A 70 1.69 8.66 1.26
CA MET A 70 2.03 7.86 0.08
C MET A 70 3.36 7.14 0.23
N MET A 71 4.28 7.71 0.98
CA MET A 71 5.53 7.08 1.39
C MET A 71 5.55 6.94 2.91
N LYS A 72 5.95 5.79 3.41
CA LYS A 72 6.00 5.47 4.85
C LYS A 72 7.40 5.06 5.27
N VAL A 73 7.71 5.36 6.52
CA VAL A 73 8.97 5.00 7.16
C VAL A 73 8.68 3.98 8.25
N LYS A 74 9.36 2.85 8.22
CA LYS A 74 9.32 1.80 9.24
C LYS A 74 10.69 1.69 9.90
N LYS A 75 10.72 1.58 11.22
CA LYS A 75 11.97 1.39 11.99
C LYS A 75 12.27 -0.09 12.11
N PHE A 76 13.55 -0.43 12.11
CA PHE A 76 14.00 -1.76 12.49
C PHE A 76 13.94 -1.90 14.02
N LYS A 77 13.59 -3.09 14.49
CA LYS A 77 13.52 -3.38 15.91
C LYS A 77 14.94 -3.32 16.50
N GLY A 78 15.12 -2.53 17.55
CA GLY A 78 16.43 -2.38 18.22
C GLY A 78 17.43 -1.47 17.54
N CYS A 79 17.14 -0.92 16.34
CA CYS A 79 18.05 -0.03 15.60
C CYS A 79 17.37 1.31 15.32
N SER A 80 17.91 2.40 15.89
CA SER A 80 17.34 3.75 15.72
C SER A 80 17.67 4.36 14.37
N ASP A 81 18.76 3.94 13.75
CA ASP A 81 19.36 4.58 12.56
C ASP A 81 19.06 3.82 11.28
N ILE A 82 18.54 2.59 11.39
CA ILE A 82 18.12 1.79 10.24
C ILE A 82 16.61 1.94 10.04
N VAL A 83 16.23 2.32 8.81
CA VAL A 83 14.83 2.50 8.44
C VAL A 83 14.52 1.85 7.09
N LEU A 84 13.29 1.36 6.96
CA LEU A 84 12.70 1.00 5.67
C LEU A 84 11.84 2.17 5.20
N LEU A 85 12.17 2.72 4.05
CA LEU A 85 11.34 3.68 3.32
C LEU A 85 10.60 2.93 2.21
N HIS A 86 9.28 2.98 2.24
CA HIS A 86 8.49 2.30 1.21
C HIS A 86 7.32 3.15 0.72
N ASN A 87 6.98 3.02 -0.55
CA ASN A 87 5.79 3.61 -1.11
C ASN A 87 4.55 2.75 -0.77
N THR A 88 3.42 3.42 -0.56
CA THR A 88 2.13 2.77 -0.49
C THR A 88 1.45 2.92 -1.85
N TYR A 89 0.91 1.83 -2.38
CA TYR A 89 0.25 1.84 -3.68
C TYR A 89 -0.98 2.76 -3.64
N ILE A 90 -0.82 4.01 -4.10
CA ILE A 90 -1.92 4.95 -4.34
C ILE A 90 -1.79 5.43 -5.77
N ARG A 91 -2.77 5.12 -6.59
CA ARG A 91 -2.84 5.38 -8.04
C ARG A 91 -2.89 6.86 -8.47
N ASN A 92 -2.79 7.86 -7.57
CA ASN A 92 -3.12 9.24 -7.89
C ASN A 92 -1.93 10.19 -7.80
N ASN A 93 -1.64 10.87 -8.92
CA ASN A 93 -0.89 12.13 -9.08
C ASN A 93 0.39 12.29 -8.27
N VAL A 94 1.40 11.51 -8.62
CA VAL A 94 2.78 11.74 -8.18
C VAL A 94 3.68 12.30 -9.30
N ASP A 95 3.10 12.95 -10.32
CA ASP A 95 3.82 13.37 -11.53
C ASP A 95 5.11 14.14 -11.22
N ASN A 96 5.08 15.04 -10.22
CA ASN A 96 6.25 15.81 -9.80
C ASN A 96 7.25 15.02 -8.94
N PHE A 97 6.93 13.81 -8.50
CA PHE A 97 7.74 12.99 -7.59
C PHE A 97 7.87 11.55 -8.09
N LYS A 98 7.53 11.31 -9.37
CA LYS A 98 7.48 9.95 -9.95
C LYS A 98 8.80 9.22 -9.74
N GLU A 99 9.93 9.87 -10.02
CA GLU A 99 11.26 9.26 -9.87
C GLU A 99 11.54 8.84 -8.42
N LEU A 100 11.32 9.74 -7.45
CA LEU A 100 11.50 9.42 -6.03
C LEU A 100 10.57 8.30 -5.60
N TYR A 101 9.32 8.34 -6.04
CA TYR A 101 8.33 7.33 -5.70
C TYR A 101 8.70 5.94 -6.24
N GLU A 102 9.19 5.88 -7.48
CA GLU A 102 9.66 4.65 -8.11
C GLU A 102 10.91 4.10 -7.42
N GLN A 103 11.86 4.98 -7.05
CA GLN A 103 13.07 4.61 -6.32
C GLN A 103 12.80 4.06 -4.90
N CYS A 104 11.68 4.41 -4.29
CA CYS A 104 11.38 4.12 -2.90
C CYS A 104 10.32 3.01 -2.71
N ARG A 105 10.26 2.01 -3.57
CA ARG A 105 9.33 0.89 -3.37
C ARG A 105 9.56 0.18 -2.04
N SER A 106 10.83 -0.06 -1.70
CA SER A 106 11.26 -0.69 -0.46
C SER A 106 12.76 -0.47 -0.33
N VAL A 107 13.16 0.63 0.26
CA VAL A 107 14.57 1.00 0.40
C VAL A 107 14.95 0.94 1.88
N VAL A 108 15.98 0.17 2.18
CA VAL A 108 16.58 0.12 3.52
C VAL A 108 17.72 1.11 3.57
N LEU A 109 17.65 2.03 4.52
CA LEU A 109 18.64 3.09 4.75
C LEU A 109 19.26 2.91 6.14
N ASP A 110 20.59 3.01 6.24
CA ASP A 110 21.30 3.07 7.51
C ASP A 110 22.00 4.42 7.65
N PHE A 111 21.44 5.29 8.47
CA PHE A 111 21.95 6.63 8.74
C PHE A 111 23.14 6.66 9.71
N SER A 112 23.58 5.52 10.27
CA SER A 112 24.83 5.42 11.03
C SER A 112 26.07 5.43 10.11
N LEU A 113 25.86 5.23 8.81
CA LEU A 113 26.93 5.26 7.80
C LEU A 113 27.21 6.71 7.36
N GLU A 114 28.41 6.93 6.82
CA GLU A 114 28.78 8.24 6.31
C GLU A 114 27.84 8.73 5.21
N ARG A 115 27.64 10.06 5.17
CA ARG A 115 26.66 10.80 4.37
C ARG A 115 26.71 10.57 2.85
N ASN A 116 27.60 9.77 2.34
CA ASN A 116 27.75 9.45 0.93
C ASN A 116 26.83 8.28 0.52
N ASN A 117 26.98 7.77 -0.70
CA ASN A 117 26.21 6.70 -1.32
C ASN A 117 26.09 5.39 -0.49
N ASN A 118 26.76 5.31 0.67
CA ASN A 118 26.79 4.14 1.53
C ASN A 118 25.52 3.97 2.40
N VAL A 119 24.69 4.99 2.51
CA VAL A 119 23.46 4.97 3.36
C VAL A 119 22.43 3.95 2.86
N VAL A 120 22.42 3.67 1.56
CA VAL A 120 21.50 2.66 0.98
C VAL A 120 22.08 1.27 1.23
N VAL A 121 21.35 0.48 2.02
CA VAL A 121 21.70 -0.91 2.33
C VAL A 121 21.22 -1.85 1.25
N THR A 122 19.96 -1.73 0.87
CA THR A 122 19.33 -2.48 -0.22
C THR A 122 18.03 -1.81 -0.63
N TYR A 123 17.46 -2.24 -1.76
CA TYR A 123 16.15 -1.77 -2.23
C TYR A 123 15.45 -2.87 -3.03
N ALA A 124 14.12 -2.82 -3.12
CA ALA A 124 13.35 -3.65 -4.04
C ALA A 124 13.15 -2.93 -5.38
N ASN A 125 12.91 -3.70 -6.43
CA ASN A 125 12.54 -3.14 -7.73
C ASN A 125 11.28 -2.30 -7.64
N SER A 126 11.12 -1.35 -8.57
CA SER A 126 9.92 -0.54 -8.70
C SER A 126 8.67 -1.41 -8.96
N ILE A 127 7.51 -0.89 -8.61
CA ILE A 127 6.24 -1.54 -8.95
C ILE A 127 6.12 -1.58 -10.47
N PRO A 128 5.82 -2.74 -11.08
CA PRO A 128 5.63 -2.84 -12.52
C PRO A 128 4.56 -1.86 -13.01
N GLU A 129 4.90 -1.07 -14.03
CA GLU A 129 3.94 -0.19 -14.70
C GLU A 129 2.98 -1.05 -15.52
N ARG A 130 1.65 -0.87 -15.32
CA ARG A 130 0.67 -1.59 -16.12
C ARG A 130 0.60 -0.99 -17.52
N ILE A 131 0.66 -1.84 -18.50
CA ILE A 131 0.60 -1.45 -19.90
C ILE A 131 -0.30 -2.43 -20.67
N ASP A 132 -1.03 -1.91 -21.64
CA ASP A 132 -1.79 -2.73 -22.56
C ASP A 132 -0.88 -3.42 -23.57
N TYR A 133 -1.15 -4.69 -23.86
CA TYR A 133 -0.38 -5.47 -24.82
C TYR A 133 -0.29 -4.76 -26.17
N ASN A 134 -1.41 -4.25 -26.71
CA ASN A 134 -1.42 -3.60 -28.01
C ASN A 134 -0.57 -2.32 -28.08
N THR A 135 -0.45 -1.61 -26.95
CA THR A 135 0.39 -0.42 -26.87
C THR A 135 1.88 -0.78 -26.82
N PHE A 136 2.21 -1.98 -26.33
CA PHE A 136 3.58 -2.39 -26.09
C PHE A 136 4.24 -3.08 -27.30
N THR A 137 3.45 -3.70 -28.22
CA THR A 137 3.96 -4.68 -29.18
C THR A 137 4.86 -4.15 -30.27
N ASP A 138 4.70 -2.93 -30.76
CA ASP A 138 5.30 -2.61 -32.07
C ASP A 138 6.50 -1.63 -32.05
N ALA A 139 6.59 -0.77 -31.04
CA ALA A 139 7.63 0.28 -31.06
C ALA A 139 8.66 0.18 -29.92
N SER A 140 8.43 -0.65 -28.93
CA SER A 140 9.18 -0.57 -27.68
C SER A 140 9.84 -1.88 -27.20
N TYR A 141 9.54 -3.02 -27.82
CA TYR A 141 10.15 -4.32 -27.47
C TYR A 141 11.42 -4.55 -28.25
N SER A 142 12.54 -4.81 -27.55
CA SER A 142 13.83 -5.17 -28.15
C SER A 142 14.18 -6.62 -27.85
N ALA A 143 15.13 -7.18 -28.61
CA ALA A 143 15.63 -8.54 -28.36
C ALA A 143 16.37 -8.68 -27.02
N GLU A 144 16.75 -7.56 -26.38
CA GLU A 144 17.40 -7.53 -25.07
C GLU A 144 16.38 -7.57 -23.92
N ASP A 145 15.11 -7.25 -24.20
CA ASP A 145 14.07 -7.29 -23.21
C ASP A 145 13.79 -8.74 -22.78
N LYS A 146 13.46 -8.94 -21.50
CA LYS A 146 13.17 -10.25 -20.94
C LYS A 146 11.70 -10.31 -20.52
N VAL A 147 11.02 -11.37 -20.91
CA VAL A 147 9.62 -11.59 -20.60
C VAL A 147 9.48 -12.84 -19.74
N TYR A 148 8.78 -12.68 -18.62
CA TYR A 148 8.54 -13.76 -17.67
C TYR A 148 7.05 -13.84 -17.33
N GLU A 149 6.59 -15.04 -16.98
CA GLU A 149 5.29 -15.20 -16.36
C GLU A 149 5.27 -14.51 -15.00
N ALA A 150 4.19 -13.80 -14.69
CA ALA A 150 3.98 -13.15 -13.41
C ALA A 150 3.26 -14.10 -12.44
N TYR A 151 3.67 -14.08 -11.20
CA TYR A 151 3.01 -14.81 -10.11
C TYR A 151 2.37 -13.85 -9.13
N ASP A 152 1.16 -14.18 -8.67
CA ASP A 152 0.45 -13.47 -7.62
C ASP A 152 0.89 -14.02 -6.25
N GLY A 153 1.58 -13.20 -5.48
CA GLY A 153 2.12 -13.62 -4.19
C GLY A 153 2.78 -12.47 -3.44
N THR A 154 3.40 -12.80 -2.33
CA THR A 154 4.10 -11.82 -1.49
C THR A 154 5.59 -11.80 -1.80
N ILE A 155 6.11 -10.62 -2.11
CA ILE A 155 7.56 -10.43 -2.31
C ILE A 155 8.27 -10.49 -0.96
N ILE A 156 9.31 -11.33 -0.90
CA ILE A 156 10.30 -11.39 0.16
C ILE A 156 11.63 -10.91 -0.41
N THR A 157 12.24 -9.93 0.25
CA THR A 157 13.60 -9.48 -0.04
C THR A 157 14.54 -10.10 0.99
N VAL A 158 15.58 -10.79 0.50
CA VAL A 158 16.59 -11.45 1.33
C VAL A 158 17.95 -10.82 1.05
N TYR A 159 18.65 -10.36 2.08
CA TYR A 159 19.95 -9.72 1.96
C TYR A 159 20.76 -9.88 3.25
N HIS A 160 22.09 -9.87 3.09
CA HIS A 160 23.03 -9.93 4.21
C HIS A 160 23.49 -8.51 4.59
N TYR A 161 23.40 -8.15 5.89
CA TYR A 161 23.86 -6.85 6.38
C TYR A 161 24.22 -6.90 7.87
N LYS A 162 25.37 -6.32 8.26
CA LYS A 162 25.91 -6.32 9.64
C LYS A 162 25.98 -7.75 10.20
N ASP A 163 26.59 -8.65 9.41
CA ASP A 163 26.81 -10.06 9.74
C ASP A 163 25.54 -10.91 9.97
N GLU A 164 24.38 -10.38 9.54
CA GLU A 164 23.10 -11.07 9.65
C GLU A 164 22.35 -11.11 8.32
N TRP A 165 21.60 -12.19 8.09
CA TRP A 165 20.65 -12.28 6.98
C TRP A 165 19.29 -11.72 7.38
N HIS A 166 18.77 -10.82 6.58
CA HIS A 166 17.49 -10.18 6.76
C HIS A 166 16.47 -10.69 5.75
N PHE A 167 15.25 -10.93 6.23
CA PHE A 167 14.11 -11.38 5.45
C PHE A 167 12.99 -10.36 5.62
N GLY A 168 12.83 -9.47 4.66
CA GLY A 168 11.81 -8.42 4.67
C GLY A 168 10.74 -8.63 3.61
N THR A 169 9.63 -7.92 3.75
CA THR A 169 8.67 -7.74 2.66
C THR A 169 8.80 -6.33 2.09
N SER A 170 8.11 -6.03 1.00
CA SER A 170 8.14 -4.69 0.40
C SER A 170 7.68 -3.56 1.35
N SER A 171 6.95 -3.87 2.41
CA SER A 171 6.40 -2.89 3.35
C SER A 171 6.78 -3.12 4.82
N CYS A 172 7.54 -4.17 5.11
CA CYS A 172 7.95 -4.50 6.47
C CYS A 172 9.39 -5.03 6.49
N PRO A 173 10.26 -4.47 7.36
CA PRO A 173 11.66 -4.88 7.42
C PRO A 173 11.87 -6.32 7.90
N ASP A 174 10.90 -6.89 8.60
CA ASP A 174 10.91 -8.26 9.10
C ASP A 174 9.64 -9.00 8.67
N ALA A 175 9.80 -10.07 7.90
CA ALA A 175 8.71 -10.91 7.41
C ALA A 175 7.90 -11.55 8.55
N ASN A 176 8.52 -11.78 9.73
CA ASN A 176 7.83 -12.30 10.91
C ASN A 176 6.85 -11.27 11.54
N SER A 177 7.01 -10.01 11.21
CA SER A 177 6.10 -8.93 11.61
C SER A 177 5.11 -8.55 10.53
N SER A 178 5.14 -9.20 9.36
CA SER A 178 4.31 -8.90 8.20
C SER A 178 3.18 -9.90 8.04
N ARG A 179 1.94 -9.40 7.96
CA ARG A 179 0.71 -10.20 7.73
C ARG A 179 -0.16 -9.50 6.71
N PHE A 180 -0.93 -10.27 5.96
CA PHE A 180 -1.90 -9.71 5.02
C PHE A 180 -3.29 -10.33 5.21
N SER A 181 -3.51 -11.57 4.81
CA SER A 181 -4.84 -12.18 4.79
C SER A 181 -5.13 -13.10 5.97
N HIS A 182 -4.08 -13.67 6.58
CA HIS A 182 -4.25 -14.60 7.69
C HIS A 182 -4.27 -13.84 9.04
N PRO A 183 -5.16 -14.19 9.99
CA PRO A 183 -5.29 -13.44 11.26
C PRO A 183 -4.06 -13.53 12.16
N THR A 184 -3.36 -14.65 12.15
CA THR A 184 -2.21 -14.92 13.03
C THR A 184 -0.92 -15.25 12.29
N LYS A 185 -0.99 -15.95 11.13
CA LYS A 185 0.19 -16.39 10.38
C LYS A 185 0.84 -15.22 9.65
N THR A 186 2.15 -15.10 9.80
CA THR A 186 2.96 -14.06 9.14
C THR A 186 3.54 -14.58 7.82
N HIS A 187 4.03 -13.66 6.99
CA HIS A 187 4.77 -14.07 5.78
C HIS A 187 6.07 -14.80 6.11
N GLY A 188 6.68 -14.51 7.28
CA GLY A 188 7.81 -15.27 7.80
C GLY A 188 7.44 -16.72 8.12
N ASN A 189 6.27 -16.96 8.76
CA ASN A 189 5.80 -18.32 9.01
C ASN A 189 5.52 -19.07 7.71
N MET A 190 4.90 -18.41 6.70
CA MET A 190 4.66 -19.02 5.39
C MET A 190 5.97 -19.39 4.68
N LEU A 191 6.98 -18.51 4.77
CA LEU A 191 8.31 -18.81 4.26
C LEU A 191 8.91 -20.03 4.97
N ASP A 192 8.84 -20.08 6.29
CA ASP A 192 9.41 -21.19 7.08
C ASP A 192 8.73 -22.54 6.76
N GLU A 193 7.42 -22.55 6.50
CA GLU A 193 6.71 -23.74 6.02
C GLU A 193 7.21 -24.22 4.64
N ILE A 194 7.46 -23.30 3.72
CA ILE A 194 8.06 -23.62 2.42
C ILE A 194 9.48 -24.17 2.60
N LEU A 195 10.30 -23.51 3.42
CA LEU A 195 11.66 -23.95 3.68
C LEU A 195 11.68 -25.31 4.38
N PHE A 196 10.73 -25.57 5.30
CA PHE A 196 10.59 -26.89 5.89
C PHE A 196 10.31 -27.97 4.84
N LYS A 197 9.40 -27.69 3.89
CA LYS A 197 9.14 -28.59 2.76
C LYS A 197 10.42 -28.89 1.96
N TYR A 198 11.25 -27.86 1.71
CA TYR A 198 12.46 -27.99 0.91
C TYR A 198 13.58 -28.70 1.64
N PHE A 199 13.74 -28.48 2.93
CA PHE A 199 14.82 -29.04 3.75
C PHE A 199 14.37 -30.18 4.66
N ALA A 200 13.22 -30.80 4.41
CA ALA A 200 12.69 -31.89 5.24
C ALA A 200 13.70 -33.02 5.49
N ASN A 201 14.50 -33.36 4.49
CA ASN A 201 15.53 -34.42 4.59
C ASN A 201 16.76 -34.00 5.42
N SER A 202 16.93 -32.69 5.70
CA SER A 202 18.03 -32.14 6.51
C SER A 202 17.61 -31.92 7.97
N ILE A 203 16.36 -32.23 8.32
CA ILE A 203 15.80 -32.11 9.66
C ILE A 203 15.97 -33.46 10.37
N THR A 204 16.50 -33.42 11.59
CA THR A 204 16.76 -34.60 12.42
C THR A 204 15.73 -34.74 13.56
N ALA A 205 15.68 -35.89 14.22
CA ALA A 205 14.80 -36.06 15.37
C ALA A 205 15.14 -35.12 16.55
N GLU A 206 16.40 -34.70 16.66
CA GLU A 206 16.86 -33.77 17.70
C GLU A 206 16.25 -32.37 17.50
N ASP A 207 15.92 -31.99 16.26
CA ASP A 207 15.33 -30.70 15.94
C ASP A 207 13.90 -30.53 16.46
N SER A 208 13.23 -31.64 16.82
CA SER A 208 11.91 -31.63 17.44
C SER A 208 11.92 -31.01 18.85
N ALA A 209 13.09 -30.88 19.48
CA ALA A 209 13.27 -30.23 20.77
C ALA A 209 13.50 -28.69 20.68
N LEU A 210 13.68 -28.14 19.47
CA LEU A 210 13.90 -26.71 19.26
C LEU A 210 12.60 -25.92 19.49
N THR A 211 12.74 -24.70 19.99
CA THR A 211 11.64 -23.74 19.97
C THR A 211 11.27 -23.37 18.53
N ALA A 212 10.10 -22.78 18.34
CA ALA A 212 9.68 -22.34 17.00
C ALA A 212 10.65 -21.30 16.38
N GLU A 213 11.21 -20.41 17.19
CA GLU A 213 12.20 -19.43 16.77
C GLU A 213 13.53 -20.08 16.36
N GLU A 214 14.03 -21.03 17.15
CA GLU A 214 15.28 -21.77 16.85
C GLU A 214 15.11 -22.61 15.61
N PHE A 215 13.97 -23.23 15.43
CA PHE A 215 13.65 -24.03 14.24
C PHE A 215 13.58 -23.18 12.98
N SER A 216 12.89 -22.03 13.06
CA SER A 216 12.87 -21.03 11.98
C SER A 216 14.29 -20.55 11.60
N ALA A 217 15.10 -20.21 12.60
CA ALA A 217 16.49 -19.81 12.39
C ALA A 217 17.33 -20.90 11.70
N LYS A 218 17.15 -22.16 12.08
CA LYS A 218 17.79 -23.31 11.42
C LYS A 218 17.38 -23.42 9.95
N LEU A 219 16.10 -23.39 9.64
CA LEU A 219 15.61 -23.48 8.25
C LEU A 219 16.17 -22.35 7.39
N ARG A 220 16.17 -21.12 7.90
CA ARG A 220 16.73 -19.97 7.20
C ARG A 220 18.25 -20.07 7.05
N SER A 221 18.95 -20.61 8.05
CA SER A 221 20.38 -20.87 7.97
C SER A 221 20.73 -21.86 6.85
N LEU A 222 19.95 -22.94 6.69
CA LEU A 222 20.10 -23.87 5.58
C LEU A 222 19.85 -23.19 4.23
N PHE A 223 18.84 -22.36 4.15
CA PHE A 223 18.51 -21.65 2.91
C PHE A 223 19.59 -20.66 2.46
N VAL A 224 20.10 -19.83 3.38
CA VAL A 224 21.08 -18.79 3.03
C VAL A 224 22.47 -19.33 2.66
N GLN A 225 22.76 -20.60 2.92
CA GLN A 225 23.98 -21.25 2.44
C GLN A 225 24.06 -21.33 0.91
N HIS A 226 22.93 -21.16 0.22
CA HIS A 226 22.83 -21.13 -1.23
C HIS A 226 22.93 -19.69 -1.79
N LEU A 227 23.10 -18.68 -0.94
CA LEU A 227 23.07 -17.25 -1.30
C LEU A 227 24.44 -16.62 -1.11
N ASP A 228 24.74 -15.63 -1.96
CA ASP A 228 25.94 -14.80 -1.85
C ASP A 228 25.61 -13.55 -0.99
N ALA A 229 26.44 -13.29 0.02
CA ALA A 229 26.27 -12.17 0.96
C ALA A 229 26.41 -10.76 0.30
N GLU A 230 27.08 -10.67 -0.85
CA GLU A 230 27.20 -9.42 -1.59
C GLU A 230 25.95 -9.08 -2.42
N MET A 231 25.04 -10.04 -2.57
CA MET A 231 23.81 -9.92 -3.35
C MET A 231 22.58 -9.67 -2.48
N ALA A 232 21.54 -9.13 -3.09
CA ALA A 232 20.19 -9.10 -2.56
C ALA A 232 19.27 -9.86 -3.51
N TYR A 233 18.34 -10.60 -2.94
CA TYR A 233 17.47 -11.52 -3.65
C TYR A 233 16.01 -11.14 -3.44
N GLU A 234 15.20 -11.27 -4.49
CA GLU A 234 13.75 -11.12 -4.41
C GLU A 234 13.10 -12.44 -4.75
N PHE A 235 12.24 -12.89 -3.84
CA PHE A 235 11.43 -14.09 -4.01
C PHE A 235 9.95 -13.73 -3.93
N ILE A 236 9.09 -14.54 -4.55
CA ILE A 236 7.64 -14.48 -4.37
C ILE A 236 7.21 -15.74 -3.62
N ILE A 237 6.56 -15.54 -2.46
CA ILE A 237 5.85 -16.60 -1.75
C ILE A 237 4.48 -16.75 -2.39
N VAL A 238 4.18 -17.95 -2.89
CA VAL A 238 2.83 -18.41 -3.30
C VAL A 238 2.39 -19.46 -2.31
N HIS A 239 1.44 -19.13 -1.43
CA HIS A 239 1.05 -19.96 -0.30
C HIS A 239 -0.47 -20.00 -0.17
N HIS A 240 -1.05 -21.20 -0.01
CA HIS A 240 -2.50 -21.43 0.00
C HIS A 240 -3.27 -20.64 1.09
N GLU A 241 -2.62 -20.30 2.20
CA GLU A 241 -3.22 -19.48 3.25
C GLU A 241 -3.03 -17.95 3.04
N ASN A 242 -2.31 -17.55 2.00
CA ASN A 242 -2.25 -16.16 1.59
C ASN A 242 -3.37 -15.87 0.58
N LYS A 243 -3.91 -14.65 0.60
CA LYS A 243 -4.93 -14.28 -0.38
C LYS A 243 -4.29 -13.99 -1.72
N HIS A 244 -4.80 -14.63 -2.75
CA HIS A 244 -4.41 -14.45 -4.15
C HIS A 244 -5.62 -14.07 -5.02
N ILE A 245 -5.37 -13.37 -6.11
CA ILE A 245 -6.36 -13.14 -7.19
C ILE A 245 -6.48 -14.41 -8.04
N ILE A 246 -5.35 -15.12 -8.17
CA ILE A 246 -5.27 -16.40 -8.88
C ILE A 246 -5.47 -17.54 -7.90
N ASP A 247 -6.38 -18.43 -8.22
CA ASP A 247 -6.51 -19.70 -7.51
C ASP A 247 -5.51 -20.73 -8.10
N TYR A 248 -4.43 -20.97 -7.38
CA TYR A 248 -3.40 -21.92 -7.78
C TYR A 248 -3.74 -23.39 -7.46
N THR A 249 -4.86 -23.66 -6.81
CA THR A 249 -5.29 -25.02 -6.43
C THR A 249 -5.34 -25.96 -7.63
N GLY A 250 -5.85 -25.46 -8.75
CA GLY A 250 -5.97 -26.25 -9.99
C GLY A 250 -4.64 -26.61 -10.67
N ILE A 251 -3.53 -25.94 -10.33
CA ILE A 251 -2.22 -26.20 -10.94
C ILE A 251 -1.26 -26.88 -9.95
N ILE A 252 -1.24 -26.40 -8.71
CA ILE A 252 -0.22 -26.80 -7.73
C ILE A 252 -0.82 -27.78 -6.71
N GLY A 253 -2.14 -27.76 -6.51
CA GLY A 253 -2.84 -28.58 -5.51
C GLY A 253 -3.36 -27.73 -4.34
N GLU A 254 -4.24 -28.34 -3.49
CA GLU A 254 -4.95 -27.63 -2.42
C GLU A 254 -4.04 -26.96 -1.38
N ASN A 255 -2.91 -27.58 -1.06
CA ASN A 255 -1.97 -27.07 -0.06
C ASN A 255 -0.69 -26.53 -0.72
N TYR A 256 -0.87 -25.71 -1.76
CA TYR A 256 0.28 -25.17 -2.48
C TYR A 256 1.13 -24.25 -1.62
N MET A 257 2.43 -24.51 -1.64
CA MET A 257 3.48 -23.75 -0.94
C MET A 257 4.70 -23.72 -1.82
N GLU A 258 4.96 -22.60 -2.52
CA GLU A 258 6.07 -22.48 -3.45
C GLU A 258 6.79 -21.15 -3.27
N LEU A 259 8.10 -21.17 -3.51
CA LEU A 259 8.96 -19.98 -3.53
C LEU A 259 9.51 -19.80 -4.94
N PHE A 260 9.23 -18.64 -5.54
CA PHE A 260 9.74 -18.27 -6.85
C PHE A 260 10.87 -17.27 -6.71
N HIS A 261 12.04 -17.56 -7.24
CA HIS A 261 13.12 -16.59 -7.36
C HIS A 261 12.88 -15.69 -8.57
N VAL A 262 12.78 -14.38 -8.36
CA VAL A 262 12.39 -13.43 -9.42
C VAL A 262 13.48 -12.41 -9.76
N ASN A 263 14.41 -12.16 -8.84
CA ASN A 263 15.48 -11.22 -9.07
C ASN A 263 16.67 -11.44 -8.14
N THR A 264 17.86 -11.20 -8.66
CA THR A 264 19.11 -11.04 -7.90
C THR A 264 19.80 -9.77 -8.36
N LYS A 265 20.31 -8.99 -7.42
CA LYS A 265 21.05 -7.76 -7.71
C LYS A 265 22.17 -7.54 -6.72
N HIS A 266 23.16 -6.78 -7.11
CA HIS A 266 24.20 -6.36 -6.19
C HIS A 266 23.62 -5.47 -5.10
N ARG A 267 23.84 -5.81 -3.82
CA ARG A 267 23.18 -5.19 -2.68
C ARG A 267 23.41 -3.68 -2.59
N LYS A 268 24.63 -3.21 -2.83
CA LYS A 268 25.05 -1.81 -2.66
C LYS A 268 24.81 -0.92 -3.88
N SER A 269 24.50 -1.49 -5.02
CA SER A 269 24.32 -0.74 -6.27
C SER A 269 22.85 -0.43 -6.51
N LEU A 270 22.52 0.85 -6.69
CA LEU A 270 21.21 1.26 -7.25
C LEU A 270 21.16 1.07 -8.77
N ILE A 271 22.29 0.71 -9.38
CA ILE A 271 22.37 0.30 -10.78
C ILE A 271 21.95 -1.16 -10.80
N GLU A 272 20.81 -1.43 -11.36
CA GLU A 272 20.31 -2.77 -11.60
C GLU A 272 21.10 -3.33 -12.80
N SER A 273 22.35 -3.77 -12.54
CA SER A 273 23.07 -4.53 -13.55
C SER A 273 22.30 -5.79 -13.91
N GLU A 274 22.52 -6.31 -15.12
CA GLU A 274 21.85 -7.43 -15.77
C GLU A 274 21.83 -8.78 -15.03
N ILE A 275 22.01 -8.83 -13.73
CA ILE A 275 21.84 -10.09 -12.99
C ILE A 275 20.32 -10.35 -12.90
N ILE A 276 19.75 -10.43 -14.06
CA ILE A 276 18.40 -10.86 -14.32
C ILE A 276 18.36 -12.33 -14.00
N ALA A 277 17.66 -12.68 -12.92
CA ALA A 277 17.22 -14.04 -12.62
C ALA A 277 18.11 -15.15 -13.24
N SER A 278 19.41 -15.05 -13.05
CA SER A 278 20.27 -16.18 -13.39
C SER A 278 19.80 -17.34 -12.52
N ILE A 279 19.46 -18.45 -13.17
CA ILE A 279 19.13 -19.68 -12.44
C ILE A 279 20.31 -20.00 -11.54
N ILE A 280 20.06 -20.07 -10.24
CA ILE A 280 21.05 -20.49 -9.26
C ILE A 280 20.82 -22.00 -9.07
N PRO A 281 21.71 -22.87 -9.59
CA PRO A 281 21.48 -24.30 -9.61
C PRO A 281 21.19 -24.87 -8.22
N SER A 282 21.92 -24.43 -7.19
CA SER A 282 21.75 -24.90 -5.83
C SER A 282 20.38 -24.53 -5.23
N LEU A 283 19.79 -23.39 -5.59
CA LEU A 283 18.44 -23.03 -5.18
C LEU A 283 17.40 -23.88 -5.91
N MET A 284 17.61 -24.18 -7.17
CA MET A 284 16.73 -25.04 -7.95
C MET A 284 16.75 -26.49 -7.41
N GLU A 285 17.91 -26.99 -7.02
CA GLU A 285 18.08 -28.32 -6.43
C GLU A 285 17.30 -28.50 -5.12
N VAL A 286 17.21 -27.45 -4.29
CA VAL A 286 16.43 -27.50 -3.05
C VAL A 286 14.92 -27.24 -3.24
N GLY A 287 14.49 -26.91 -4.47
CA GLY A 287 13.07 -26.82 -4.79
C GLY A 287 12.56 -25.39 -5.12
N VAL A 288 13.40 -24.37 -5.04
CA VAL A 288 13.03 -23.01 -5.46
C VAL A 288 12.67 -22.99 -6.94
N LYS A 289 11.53 -22.38 -7.26
CA LYS A 289 11.01 -22.26 -8.62
C LYS A 289 11.55 -21.00 -9.30
N TYR A 290 11.45 -20.99 -10.63
CA TYR A 290 11.78 -19.83 -11.46
C TYR A 290 10.58 -19.51 -12.36
N PRO A 291 10.27 -18.21 -12.59
CA PRO A 291 9.23 -17.84 -13.54
C PRO A 291 9.54 -18.39 -14.94
N LEU A 292 8.50 -18.83 -15.62
CA LEU A 292 8.62 -19.26 -17.01
C LEU A 292 9.09 -18.06 -17.87
N ALA A 293 10.17 -18.25 -18.62
CA ALA A 293 10.73 -17.25 -19.51
C ALA A 293 10.25 -17.49 -20.95
N PHE A 294 10.00 -16.42 -21.69
CA PHE A 294 9.56 -16.46 -23.08
C PHE A 294 10.57 -15.77 -23.99
N HIS A 295 10.67 -16.26 -25.22
CA HIS A 295 11.55 -15.68 -26.21
C HIS A 295 10.94 -14.45 -26.89
N THR A 296 9.62 -14.41 -27.04
CA THR A 296 8.91 -13.30 -27.64
C THR A 296 7.70 -12.89 -26.81
N ILE A 297 7.30 -11.63 -26.95
CA ILE A 297 6.10 -11.13 -26.26
C ILE A 297 4.82 -11.74 -26.81
N GLN A 298 4.79 -12.09 -28.11
CA GLN A 298 3.65 -12.74 -28.76
C GLN A 298 3.42 -14.15 -28.18
N GLU A 299 4.50 -14.94 -28.06
CA GLU A 299 4.46 -16.25 -27.42
C GLU A 299 3.93 -16.14 -26.00
N ALA A 300 4.50 -15.22 -25.21
CA ALA A 300 4.12 -14.97 -23.83
C ALA A 300 2.65 -14.57 -23.70
N TYR A 301 2.19 -13.66 -24.54
CA TYR A 301 0.81 -13.19 -24.51
C TYR A 301 -0.18 -14.29 -24.92
N GLY A 302 0.15 -15.08 -25.95
CA GLY A 302 -0.61 -16.28 -26.30
C GLY A 302 -0.73 -17.28 -25.14
N HIS A 303 0.36 -17.47 -24.40
CA HIS A 303 0.36 -18.33 -23.22
C HIS A 303 -0.63 -17.84 -22.15
N ILE A 304 -0.60 -16.57 -21.75
CA ILE A 304 -1.49 -16.06 -20.70
C ILE A 304 -2.96 -15.97 -21.14
N GLN A 305 -3.23 -15.85 -22.43
CA GLN A 305 -4.61 -15.89 -22.94
C GLN A 305 -5.25 -17.28 -22.82
N THR A 306 -4.45 -18.33 -22.91
CA THR A 306 -4.92 -19.73 -22.84
C THR A 306 -4.80 -20.33 -21.45
N ASN A 307 -4.00 -19.72 -20.57
CA ASN A 307 -3.79 -20.19 -19.19
C ASN A 307 -4.62 -19.35 -18.19
N PRO A 308 -5.76 -19.85 -17.68
CA PRO A 308 -6.62 -19.11 -16.73
C PRO A 308 -5.97 -18.88 -15.37
N TYR A 309 -4.85 -19.54 -15.10
CA TYR A 309 -4.10 -19.46 -13.85
C TYR A 309 -2.90 -18.50 -13.93
N SER A 310 -2.65 -17.90 -15.08
CA SER A 310 -1.58 -16.92 -15.22
C SER A 310 -2.02 -15.56 -14.68
N TYR A 311 -1.18 -14.95 -13.85
CA TYR A 311 -1.41 -13.61 -13.33
C TYR A 311 -1.05 -12.50 -14.34
N GLY A 312 -0.35 -12.87 -15.41
CA GLY A 312 0.11 -11.99 -16.48
C GLY A 312 1.57 -12.19 -16.80
N LEU A 313 2.18 -11.15 -17.36
CA LEU A 313 3.59 -11.12 -17.74
C LEU A 313 4.31 -9.98 -17.02
N ILE A 314 5.58 -10.21 -16.69
CA ILE A 314 6.53 -9.18 -16.31
C ILE A 314 7.52 -9.01 -17.46
N VAL A 315 7.56 -7.81 -18.03
CA VAL A 315 8.56 -7.43 -19.01
C VAL A 315 9.62 -6.58 -18.33
N LYS A 316 10.86 -7.03 -18.38
CA LYS A 316 12.03 -6.31 -17.86
C LYS A 316 12.75 -5.62 -19.01
N LYS A 317 12.81 -4.28 -18.96
CA LYS A 317 13.54 -3.44 -19.90
C LYS A 317 14.72 -2.78 -19.22
N ILE A 318 15.85 -2.75 -19.89
CA ILE A 318 17.02 -1.99 -19.44
C ILE A 318 16.98 -0.62 -20.11
N ILE A 319 16.83 0.43 -19.31
CA ILE A 319 16.77 1.82 -19.78
C ILE A 319 17.81 2.61 -18.99
N SER A 320 18.87 3.06 -19.64
CA SER A 320 19.94 3.86 -18.99
C SER A 320 20.48 3.20 -17.70
N ASP A 321 20.89 1.94 -17.79
CA ASP A 321 21.44 1.10 -16.72
C ASP A 321 20.47 0.81 -15.55
N ARG A 322 19.18 1.05 -15.75
CA ARG A 322 18.11 0.70 -14.79
C ARG A 322 17.13 -0.28 -15.39
N VAL A 323 16.66 -1.22 -14.59
CA VAL A 323 15.57 -2.11 -14.98
C VAL A 323 14.25 -1.42 -14.76
N LYS A 324 13.49 -1.22 -15.83
CA LYS A 324 12.10 -0.82 -15.78
C LYS A 324 11.20 -2.04 -15.95
N LEU A 325 10.24 -2.20 -15.05
CA LEU A 325 9.32 -3.32 -15.06
C LEU A 325 7.97 -2.89 -15.61
N TYR A 326 7.44 -3.71 -16.52
CA TYR A 326 6.07 -3.56 -17.02
C TYR A 326 5.27 -4.81 -16.72
N LYS A 327 3.98 -4.63 -16.42
CA LYS A 327 3.04 -5.72 -16.26
C LYS A 327 2.01 -5.70 -17.37
N ILE A 328 1.88 -6.81 -18.08
CA ILE A 328 0.84 -7.06 -19.06
C ILE A 328 -0.06 -8.15 -18.49
N SER A 329 -1.38 -7.92 -18.48
CA SER A 329 -2.37 -8.86 -17.98
C SER A 329 -3.50 -8.99 -18.97
N THR A 330 -4.26 -10.08 -18.90
CA THR A 330 -5.49 -10.25 -19.68
C THR A 330 -6.61 -9.37 -19.12
N ASP A 331 -7.63 -9.07 -19.92
CA ASP A 331 -8.80 -8.30 -19.48
C ASP A 331 -9.49 -8.94 -18.29
N ALA A 332 -9.53 -10.27 -18.24
CA ALA A 332 -10.10 -11.01 -17.10
C ALA A 332 -9.36 -10.76 -15.80
N ILE A 333 -8.03 -10.71 -15.82
CA ILE A 333 -7.21 -10.41 -14.65
C ILE A 333 -7.34 -8.93 -14.26
N ASN A 334 -7.28 -8.03 -15.23
CA ASN A 334 -7.49 -6.61 -14.99
C ASN A 334 -8.87 -6.36 -14.34
N TYR A 335 -9.90 -7.00 -14.84
CA TYR A 335 -11.25 -6.93 -14.26
C TYR A 335 -11.28 -7.46 -12.81
N ARG A 336 -10.64 -8.62 -12.53
CA ARG A 336 -10.54 -9.16 -11.16
C ARG A 336 -9.81 -8.19 -10.22
N GLU A 337 -8.68 -7.64 -10.65
CA GLU A 337 -7.92 -6.68 -9.85
C GLU A 337 -8.68 -5.37 -9.57
N GLU A 338 -9.55 -4.95 -10.49
CA GLU A 338 -10.38 -3.76 -10.33
C GLU A 338 -11.61 -4.01 -9.44
N THR A 339 -12.16 -5.20 -9.48
CA THR A 339 -13.39 -5.57 -8.77
C THR A 339 -13.11 -6.16 -7.39
N ASP A 340 -11.99 -6.86 -7.19
CA ASP A 340 -11.57 -7.31 -5.85
C ASP A 340 -10.83 -6.20 -5.09
N PRO A 341 -11.39 -5.67 -3.99
CA PRO A 341 -10.72 -4.66 -3.17
C PRO A 341 -9.47 -5.18 -2.46
N CYS A 342 -9.22 -6.48 -2.48
CA CYS A 342 -8.05 -7.15 -1.90
C CYS A 342 -7.84 -6.88 -0.40
N HIS A 343 -8.89 -6.58 0.36
CA HIS A 343 -8.78 -6.47 1.81
C HIS A 343 -8.77 -7.87 2.45
N PRO A 344 -7.96 -8.10 3.53
CA PRO A 344 -7.93 -9.41 4.21
C PRO A 344 -9.29 -9.87 4.74
N ASN A 345 -10.10 -8.92 5.20
CA ASN A 345 -11.44 -9.20 5.71
C ASN A 345 -12.48 -9.10 4.58
N ALA A 346 -13.20 -10.20 4.33
CA ALA A 346 -14.19 -10.30 3.26
C ALA A 346 -15.34 -9.28 3.38
N TRP A 347 -15.75 -8.93 4.61
CA TRP A 347 -16.81 -7.95 4.84
C TRP A 347 -16.36 -6.51 4.55
N MET A 348 -15.06 -6.22 4.74
CA MET A 348 -14.48 -4.96 4.29
C MET A 348 -14.45 -4.87 2.75
N ASN A 349 -14.24 -5.99 2.07
CA ASN A 349 -14.37 -6.05 0.61
C ASN A 349 -15.82 -5.81 0.16
N ILE A 350 -16.79 -6.43 0.82
CA ILE A 350 -18.23 -6.22 0.54
C ILE A 350 -18.61 -4.74 0.71
N LEU A 351 -18.15 -4.08 1.78
CA LEU A 351 -18.32 -2.64 1.98
C LEU A 351 -17.71 -1.83 0.84
N SER A 352 -16.47 -2.16 0.46
CA SER A 352 -15.77 -1.50 -0.65
C SER A 352 -16.50 -1.66 -1.99
N VAL A 353 -16.98 -2.86 -2.31
CA VAL A 353 -17.75 -3.13 -3.54
C VAL A 353 -19.02 -2.29 -3.55
N TYR A 354 -19.76 -2.27 -2.44
CA TYR A 354 -20.96 -1.45 -2.30
C TYR A 354 -20.70 0.04 -2.52
N MET A 355 -19.64 0.56 -1.90
CA MET A 355 -19.29 1.98 -1.96
C MET A 355 -18.78 2.41 -3.34
N LYS A 356 -17.95 1.59 -3.97
CA LYS A 356 -17.36 1.92 -5.27
C LYS A 356 -18.37 1.98 -6.40
N ASN A 357 -19.41 1.15 -6.37
CA ASN A 357 -20.55 1.05 -7.33
C ASN A 357 -20.25 1.62 -8.75
N LYS A 358 -19.06 1.33 -9.27
CA LYS A 358 -18.57 1.90 -10.54
C LYS A 358 -19.02 1.13 -11.77
N THR A 359 -19.56 -0.07 -11.56
CA THR A 359 -19.98 -1.00 -12.62
C THR A 359 -21.28 -1.66 -12.17
N ASN A 360 -21.94 -2.37 -13.07
CA ASN A 360 -23.08 -3.24 -12.75
C ASN A 360 -22.69 -4.42 -11.81
N TYR A 361 -21.50 -4.37 -11.21
CA TYR A 361 -20.98 -5.40 -10.32
C TYR A 361 -21.57 -5.26 -8.93
N THR A 362 -22.30 -6.27 -8.49
CA THR A 362 -23.05 -6.25 -7.23
C THR A 362 -22.33 -6.99 -6.10
N ILE A 363 -22.79 -6.78 -4.86
CA ILE A 363 -22.33 -7.59 -3.71
C ILE A 363 -22.56 -9.10 -3.98
N LYS A 364 -23.65 -9.47 -4.65
CA LYS A 364 -23.94 -10.87 -4.99
C LYS A 364 -22.89 -11.43 -5.95
N ASP A 365 -22.51 -10.66 -6.96
CA ASP A 365 -21.46 -11.06 -7.91
C ASP A 365 -20.11 -11.22 -7.20
N TYR A 366 -19.77 -10.29 -6.29
CA TYR A 366 -18.56 -10.40 -5.49
C TYR A 366 -18.55 -11.68 -4.63
N ILE A 367 -19.64 -11.96 -3.94
CA ILE A 367 -19.75 -13.16 -3.10
C ILE A 367 -19.64 -14.42 -3.96
N ALA A 368 -20.35 -14.49 -5.08
CA ALA A 368 -20.32 -15.64 -5.96
C ALA A 368 -18.93 -15.92 -6.54
N ASN A 369 -18.20 -14.86 -6.91
CA ASN A 369 -16.91 -14.99 -7.59
C ASN A 369 -15.71 -15.15 -6.65
N TYR A 370 -15.76 -14.56 -5.44
CA TYR A 370 -14.58 -14.48 -4.57
C TYR A 370 -14.78 -15.07 -3.15
N ASN A 371 -16.03 -15.23 -2.71
CA ASN A 371 -16.33 -15.72 -1.35
C ASN A 371 -17.60 -16.56 -1.32
N PRO A 372 -17.74 -17.61 -2.15
CA PRO A 372 -18.98 -18.40 -2.26
C PRO A 372 -19.37 -19.06 -0.92
N ASN A 373 -18.39 -19.32 -0.06
CA ASN A 373 -18.58 -19.97 1.23
C ASN A 373 -18.62 -18.98 2.41
N ILE A 374 -18.83 -17.68 2.16
CA ILE A 374 -18.90 -16.71 3.25
C ILE A 374 -20.03 -17.05 4.23
N ASN A 375 -19.70 -17.05 5.51
CA ASN A 375 -20.71 -17.22 6.55
C ASN A 375 -21.58 -15.97 6.65
N LEU A 376 -22.84 -16.08 6.25
CA LEU A 376 -23.81 -15.01 6.39
C LEU A 376 -24.28 -14.89 7.84
N PRO A 377 -24.34 -13.66 8.40
CA PRO A 377 -24.78 -13.47 9.76
C PRO A 377 -26.27 -13.79 9.89
N LEU A 378 -26.67 -14.19 11.10
CA LEU A 378 -28.05 -14.48 11.45
C LEU A 378 -28.67 -13.30 12.23
N ASP A 379 -29.93 -13.06 12.03
CA ASP A 379 -30.71 -12.15 12.87
C ASP A 379 -31.13 -12.84 14.21
N ASN A 380 -31.80 -12.11 15.07
CA ASN A 380 -32.26 -12.62 16.37
C ASN A 380 -33.26 -13.81 16.27
N ASN A 381 -33.83 -14.05 15.09
CA ASN A 381 -34.75 -15.15 14.81
C ASN A 381 -34.01 -16.34 14.13
N GLY A 382 -32.69 -16.28 13.97
CA GLY A 382 -31.88 -17.29 13.30
C GLY A 382 -31.99 -17.25 11.76
N GLN A 383 -32.54 -16.18 11.17
CA GLN A 383 -32.62 -16.02 9.72
C GLN A 383 -31.35 -15.34 9.17
N ARG A 384 -30.89 -15.81 8.00
CA ARG A 384 -29.73 -15.21 7.32
C ARG A 384 -30.04 -13.79 6.87
N ILE A 385 -29.16 -12.87 7.20
CA ILE A 385 -29.27 -11.47 6.79
C ILE A 385 -28.64 -11.31 5.39
N ASP A 386 -29.39 -10.69 4.47
CA ASP A 386 -28.85 -10.33 3.15
C ASP A 386 -27.71 -9.31 3.31
N PRO A 387 -26.51 -9.59 2.77
CA PRO A 387 -25.37 -8.70 2.86
C PRO A 387 -25.62 -7.31 2.27
N THR A 388 -26.40 -7.22 1.21
CA THR A 388 -26.75 -5.94 0.57
C THR A 388 -27.63 -5.10 1.50
N TYR A 389 -28.62 -5.73 2.13
CA TYR A 389 -29.47 -5.07 3.13
C TYR A 389 -28.65 -4.57 4.33
N LEU A 390 -27.75 -5.42 4.85
CA LEU A 390 -26.89 -5.08 5.99
C LEU A 390 -26.04 -3.85 5.72
N VAL A 391 -25.28 -3.87 4.59
CA VAL A 391 -24.41 -2.77 4.20
C VAL A 391 -25.20 -1.51 3.86
N HIS A 392 -26.32 -1.64 3.13
CA HIS A 392 -27.17 -0.51 2.77
C HIS A 392 -27.73 0.20 4.03
N THR A 393 -28.22 -0.55 5.00
CA THR A 393 -28.74 -0.02 6.26
C THR A 393 -27.69 0.79 6.99
N ILE A 394 -26.48 0.26 7.11
CA ILE A 394 -25.35 0.91 7.79
C ILE A 394 -24.92 2.19 7.07
N ILE A 395 -24.63 2.12 5.78
CA ILE A 395 -24.15 3.28 5.01
C ILE A 395 -25.23 4.37 4.94
N SER A 396 -26.51 4.01 4.80
CA SER A 396 -27.61 4.98 4.84
C SER A 396 -27.72 5.67 6.18
N THR A 397 -27.61 4.93 7.29
CA THR A 397 -27.64 5.50 8.64
C THR A 397 -26.45 6.43 8.90
N ILE A 398 -25.24 6.04 8.49
CA ILE A 398 -24.04 6.90 8.59
C ILE A 398 -24.26 8.19 7.79
N LYS A 399 -24.76 8.09 6.56
CA LYS A 399 -25.08 9.24 5.70
C LYS A 399 -26.05 10.20 6.39
N ASP A 400 -27.17 9.69 6.92
CA ASP A 400 -28.22 10.50 7.54
C ASP A 400 -27.70 11.18 8.82
N SER A 401 -26.89 10.47 9.59
CA SER A 401 -26.27 10.99 10.82
C SER A 401 -25.25 12.09 10.52
N LEU A 402 -24.34 11.85 9.60
CA LEU A 402 -23.37 12.87 9.20
C LEU A 402 -24.04 14.11 8.58
N TYR A 403 -25.10 13.92 7.81
CA TYR A 403 -25.89 15.02 7.28
C TYR A 403 -26.58 15.82 8.39
N THR A 404 -27.13 15.17 9.38
CA THR A 404 -27.75 15.81 10.55
C THR A 404 -26.72 16.63 11.33
N TYR A 405 -25.55 16.07 11.61
CA TYR A 405 -24.46 16.79 12.27
C TYR A 405 -23.96 17.98 11.43
N TYR A 406 -23.80 17.78 10.12
CA TYR A 406 -23.45 18.84 9.19
C TYR A 406 -24.46 19.99 9.23
N LYS A 407 -25.78 19.68 9.18
CA LYS A 407 -26.85 20.68 9.28
C LYS A 407 -26.78 21.45 10.59
N ALA A 408 -26.61 20.75 11.71
CA ALA A 408 -26.55 21.35 13.04
C ALA A 408 -25.37 22.35 13.17
N THR A 409 -24.28 22.14 12.45
CA THR A 409 -23.08 23.01 12.47
C THR A 409 -23.06 24.07 11.37
N THR A 410 -24.07 24.10 10.49
CA THR A 410 -24.06 24.98 9.30
C THR A 410 -25.10 26.10 9.43
N THR A 411 -24.65 27.35 9.28
CA THR A 411 -25.52 28.53 9.34
C THR A 411 -25.56 29.24 7.98
N TYR A 412 -26.74 29.72 7.58
CA TYR A 412 -26.92 30.55 6.41
C TYR A 412 -26.64 32.01 6.74
N TYR A 413 -25.85 32.67 5.92
CA TYR A 413 -25.52 34.10 6.02
C TYR A 413 -26.14 34.86 4.84
N PRO A 414 -27.33 35.51 5.03
CA PRO A 414 -28.09 36.17 3.95
C PRO A 414 -27.30 37.24 3.21
N HIS A 415 -26.54 38.08 3.93
CA HIS A 415 -25.77 39.18 3.35
C HIS A 415 -24.71 38.73 2.34
N TYR A 416 -24.25 37.48 2.45
CA TYR A 416 -23.23 36.93 1.57
C TYR A 416 -23.79 35.83 0.66
N ASN A 417 -25.09 35.54 0.75
CA ASN A 417 -25.77 34.44 0.04
C ASN A 417 -24.98 33.13 0.10
N ARG A 418 -24.47 32.76 1.29
CA ARG A 418 -23.65 31.57 1.49
C ARG A 418 -23.94 30.87 2.80
N TYR A 419 -23.67 29.57 2.84
CA TYR A 419 -23.66 28.77 4.05
C TYR A 419 -22.23 28.65 4.60
N LYS A 420 -22.10 28.68 5.92
CA LYS A 420 -20.83 28.53 6.62
C LYS A 420 -20.99 27.60 7.81
N MET A 421 -20.08 26.63 7.91
CA MET A 421 -20.00 25.75 9.10
C MET A 421 -19.30 26.49 10.25
N ASN A 422 -19.82 26.32 11.45
CA ASN A 422 -19.25 26.86 12.68
C ASN A 422 -18.26 25.85 13.26
N ARG A 423 -16.95 26.20 13.28
CA ARG A 423 -15.88 25.36 13.81
C ARG A 423 -15.98 25.10 15.32
N ASP A 424 -16.54 26.03 16.07
CA ASP A 424 -16.69 25.87 17.52
C ASP A 424 -17.76 24.84 17.88
N MET A 425 -18.78 24.73 17.04
CA MET A 425 -19.80 23.68 17.20
C MET A 425 -19.25 22.29 16.85
N ASP A 426 -18.25 22.18 15.97
CA ASP A 426 -17.63 20.89 15.66
C ASP A 426 -16.98 20.26 16.90
N LYS A 427 -16.42 21.09 17.81
CA LYS A 427 -15.72 20.64 19.02
C LYS A 427 -16.63 19.88 20.00
N GLN A 428 -17.93 19.97 19.83
CA GLN A 428 -18.92 19.24 20.64
C GLN A 428 -19.01 17.76 20.25
N PHE A 429 -18.52 17.41 19.06
CA PHE A 429 -18.60 16.05 18.54
C PHE A 429 -17.31 15.26 18.83
N PRO A 430 -17.39 13.93 18.90
CA PRO A 430 -16.21 13.08 18.98
C PRO A 430 -15.23 13.28 17.83
N PRO A 431 -13.92 13.03 18.02
CA PRO A 431 -12.88 13.31 17.03
C PRO A 431 -13.15 12.72 15.65
N ILE A 432 -13.72 11.53 15.58
CA ILE A 432 -14.05 10.89 14.29
C ILE A 432 -15.12 11.68 13.53
N ILE A 433 -16.15 12.18 14.23
CA ILE A 433 -17.19 13.02 13.63
C ILE A 433 -16.61 14.37 13.21
N GLN A 434 -15.76 14.99 14.06
CA GLN A 434 -15.06 16.23 13.73
C GLN A 434 -14.25 16.09 12.43
N TYR A 435 -13.55 14.96 12.25
CA TYR A 435 -12.81 14.67 11.04
C TYR A 435 -13.71 14.70 9.80
N HIS A 436 -14.83 13.99 9.83
CA HIS A 436 -15.75 13.94 8.69
C HIS A 436 -16.44 15.29 8.44
N LEU A 437 -16.79 16.04 9.48
CA LEU A 437 -17.33 17.40 9.34
C LEU A 437 -16.30 18.35 8.71
N ALA A 438 -15.02 18.23 9.05
CA ALA A 438 -13.96 19.01 8.42
C ALA A 438 -13.81 18.69 6.92
N GLN A 439 -13.93 17.42 6.53
CA GLN A 439 -13.92 17.02 5.11
C GLN A 439 -15.15 17.56 4.35
N LEU A 440 -16.34 17.46 4.94
CA LEU A 440 -17.55 18.05 4.35
C LEU A 440 -17.44 19.57 4.21
N ARG A 441 -16.80 20.27 5.16
CA ARG A 441 -16.51 21.68 5.06
C ARG A 441 -15.59 21.99 3.87
N ASN A 442 -14.54 21.22 3.69
CA ASN A 442 -13.64 21.38 2.55
C ASN A 442 -14.38 21.19 1.22
N LEU A 443 -15.24 20.19 1.12
CA LEU A 443 -16.11 19.97 -0.05
C LEU A 443 -17.07 21.15 -0.27
N GLN A 444 -17.71 21.66 0.80
CA GLN A 444 -18.60 22.81 0.72
C GLN A 444 -17.90 24.04 0.13
N ILE A 445 -16.66 24.31 0.57
CA ILE A 445 -15.91 25.49 0.12
C ILE A 445 -15.40 25.28 -1.31
N ASN A 446 -14.71 24.19 -1.54
CA ASN A 446 -13.93 23.99 -2.76
C ASN A 446 -14.78 23.49 -3.94
N THR A 447 -15.74 22.59 -3.69
CA THR A 447 -16.55 21.96 -4.74
C THR A 447 -17.90 22.66 -4.91
N TYR A 448 -18.58 22.93 -3.80
CA TYR A 448 -19.96 23.47 -3.81
C TYR A 448 -20.01 24.99 -3.65
N LYS A 449 -18.86 25.70 -3.71
CA LYS A 449 -18.75 27.16 -3.66
C LYS A 449 -19.59 27.79 -2.54
N SER A 450 -19.49 27.22 -1.35
CA SER A 450 -20.21 27.60 -0.14
C SER A 450 -21.75 27.46 -0.19
N LYS A 451 -22.28 26.66 -1.13
CA LYS A 451 -23.68 26.20 -1.11
C LYS A 451 -23.86 25.13 -0.04
N MET A 452 -25.09 24.90 0.37
CA MET A 452 -25.42 23.82 1.31
C MET A 452 -25.19 22.46 0.65
N ILE A 453 -24.50 21.57 1.35
CA ILE A 453 -24.35 20.16 0.95
C ILE A 453 -25.69 19.45 1.18
N THR A 454 -26.09 18.61 0.26
CA THR A 454 -27.31 17.78 0.33
C THR A 454 -26.99 16.36 0.81
N GLN A 455 -28.01 15.59 1.22
CA GLN A 455 -27.83 14.18 1.57
C GLN A 455 -27.15 13.35 0.46
N PRO A 456 -27.51 13.48 -0.84
CA PRO A 456 -26.80 12.81 -1.92
C PRO A 456 -25.30 13.17 -1.98
N ASN A 457 -24.95 14.43 -1.68
CA ASN A 457 -23.55 14.84 -1.64
C ASN A 457 -22.78 14.17 -0.49
N VAL A 458 -23.42 14.01 0.70
CA VAL A 458 -22.83 13.27 1.82
C VAL A 458 -22.69 11.79 1.48
N TYR A 459 -23.67 11.18 0.82
CA TYR A 459 -23.56 9.81 0.32
C TYR A 459 -22.37 9.67 -0.65
N HIS A 460 -22.29 10.57 -1.62
CA HIS A 460 -21.18 10.59 -2.58
C HIS A 460 -19.83 10.75 -1.88
N TYR A 461 -19.72 11.63 -0.89
CA TYR A 461 -18.53 11.78 -0.06
C TYR A 461 -18.14 10.45 0.62
N ILE A 462 -19.10 9.75 1.26
CA ILE A 462 -18.85 8.45 1.90
C ILE A 462 -18.34 7.44 0.86
N CYS A 463 -19.00 7.35 -0.29
CA CYS A 463 -18.62 6.42 -1.36
C CYS A 463 -17.29 6.74 -2.03
N GLN A 464 -16.84 7.99 -1.98
CA GLN A 464 -15.53 8.43 -2.46
C GLN A 464 -14.44 8.37 -1.39
N CYS A 465 -14.78 7.96 -0.17
CA CYS A 465 -13.80 7.79 0.89
C CYS A 465 -12.78 6.72 0.48
N ASN A 466 -11.56 7.17 0.14
CA ASN A 466 -10.52 6.27 -0.37
C ASN A 466 -9.96 5.34 0.71
N ASP A 467 -10.15 5.68 2.00
CA ASP A 467 -9.71 4.87 3.13
C ASP A 467 -10.92 4.19 3.78
N ILE A 468 -11.10 2.91 3.46
CA ILE A 468 -12.17 2.07 4.02
C ILE A 468 -12.07 1.96 5.56
N ASN A 469 -10.88 2.16 6.15
CA ASN A 469 -10.71 2.15 7.60
C ASN A 469 -11.42 3.31 8.29
N ASN A 470 -11.60 4.45 7.62
CA ASN A 470 -12.42 5.53 8.14
C ASN A 470 -13.89 5.12 8.27
N ILE A 471 -14.40 4.33 7.34
CA ILE A 471 -15.76 3.78 7.41
C ILE A 471 -15.85 2.70 8.50
N LYS A 472 -14.86 1.82 8.62
CA LYS A 472 -14.73 0.88 9.75
C LYS A 472 -14.84 1.62 11.09
N THR A 473 -14.09 2.70 11.26
CA THR A 473 -14.09 3.51 12.48
C THR A 473 -15.45 4.15 12.75
N LEU A 474 -16.15 4.64 11.72
CA LEU A 474 -17.52 5.16 11.86
C LEU A 474 -18.51 4.05 12.28
N ILE A 475 -18.42 2.87 11.68
CA ILE A 475 -19.28 1.72 12.04
C ILE A 475 -19.06 1.37 13.52
N GLN A 476 -17.83 1.25 13.97
CA GLN A 476 -17.49 0.96 15.36
C GLN A 476 -17.97 2.06 16.32
N PHE A 477 -17.82 3.32 15.89
CA PHE A 477 -18.30 4.46 16.68
C PHE A 477 -19.82 4.40 16.88
N PHE A 478 -20.60 4.22 15.81
CA PHE A 478 -22.07 4.16 15.91
C PHE A 478 -22.59 2.89 16.60
N ALA A 479 -21.84 1.80 16.54
CA ALA A 479 -22.16 0.60 17.32
C ALA A 479 -22.01 0.84 18.83
N SER A 480 -20.97 1.58 19.25
CA SER A 480 -20.68 1.89 20.65
C SER A 480 -21.48 3.08 21.18
N ASN A 481 -21.93 3.97 20.31
CA ASN A 481 -22.66 5.20 20.63
C ASN A 481 -23.94 5.26 19.78
N PRO A 482 -24.95 4.42 20.08
CA PRO A 482 -26.18 4.42 19.31
C PRO A 482 -26.84 5.81 19.39
N ILE A 483 -27.27 6.30 18.24
CA ILE A 483 -27.98 7.57 18.13
C ILE A 483 -29.29 7.41 18.87
N ASN A 484 -29.67 8.38 19.73
CA ASN A 484 -30.97 8.43 20.34
C ASN A 484 -32.02 8.31 19.22
N GLU A 485 -32.91 7.31 19.29
CA GLU A 485 -33.90 6.97 18.27
C GLU A 485 -33.46 5.99 17.16
N MET A 486 -32.29 5.38 17.26
CA MET A 486 -31.91 4.35 16.27
C MET A 486 -32.82 3.13 16.42
N PRO A 487 -33.51 2.69 15.35
CA PRO A 487 -34.36 1.51 15.42
C PRO A 487 -33.58 0.27 15.90
N PRO A 488 -34.18 -0.61 16.73
CA PRO A 488 -33.47 -1.78 17.27
C PRO A 488 -32.82 -2.67 16.19
N ARG A 489 -33.50 -2.79 15.05
CA ARG A 489 -32.98 -3.56 13.91
C ARG A 489 -31.72 -2.92 13.30
N THR A 490 -31.65 -1.59 13.24
CA THR A 490 -30.50 -0.84 12.77
C THR A 490 -29.33 -0.99 13.75
N SER A 491 -29.56 -0.87 15.06
CA SER A 491 -28.55 -1.10 16.09
C SER A 491 -27.98 -2.51 16.02
N MET A 492 -28.82 -3.51 15.78
CA MET A 492 -28.39 -4.89 15.53
C MET A 492 -27.47 -4.99 14.30
N CYS A 493 -27.79 -4.31 13.20
CA CYS A 493 -26.94 -4.29 12.01
C CYS A 493 -25.54 -3.74 12.31
N PHE A 494 -25.43 -2.65 13.09
CA PHE A 494 -24.13 -2.10 13.51
C PHE A 494 -23.34 -3.07 14.39
N ALA A 495 -23.99 -3.70 15.37
CA ALA A 495 -23.35 -4.69 16.25
C ALA A 495 -22.80 -5.89 15.45
N ILE A 496 -23.62 -6.44 14.55
CA ILE A 496 -23.24 -7.55 13.67
C ILE A 496 -22.06 -7.13 12.77
N MET A 497 -22.16 -5.99 12.07
CA MET A 497 -21.09 -5.56 11.19
C MET A 497 -19.79 -5.31 11.95
N THR A 498 -19.85 -4.71 13.14
CA THR A 498 -18.67 -4.50 13.98
C THR A 498 -17.96 -5.82 14.30
N SER A 499 -18.72 -6.86 14.64
CA SER A 499 -18.17 -8.20 14.87
C SER A 499 -17.54 -8.82 13.61
N LEU A 500 -18.12 -8.57 12.43
CA LEU A 500 -17.64 -9.12 11.16
C LEU A 500 -16.37 -8.44 10.64
N ILE A 501 -16.18 -7.15 10.97
CA ILE A 501 -15.02 -6.35 10.50
C ILE A 501 -13.94 -6.17 11.57
N SER A 502 -14.11 -6.72 12.76
CA SER A 502 -13.10 -6.70 13.82
C SER A 502 -11.90 -7.54 13.41
#